data_62bc4032d055c55db041ae0c66ea17e6
#
_entry.id   62bc4032d055c55db041ae0c66ea17e6
#
_cell.length_a   1.000
_cell.length_b   1.000
_cell.length_c   1.000
_cell.angle_alpha   90.00
_cell.angle_beta   90.00
_cell.angle_gamma   90.00
#
_symmetry.space_group_name_H-M   'P 1'
#
loop_
_entity.id
_entity.type
_entity.pdbx_description
1 polymer ?
#
loop_
_entity_poly.entity_id
_entity_poly.type
_entity_poly.pdbx_seq_one_letter_code
_entity_poly.pdbx_strand_id
1 'polypeptide(L)'
;MLKRRLPALLLALLLLAAMAFPAAAETKPAAEDALQDTARYLHDLVAEPTVSGLGGDWTVLGLARSGLPVERAYYDGYLARAAAYIAEKEGILHQRKYTEYSRVVLVLTALGQNPRSVGGYDVLSPLFSFDAVSRQGLTGPAFALLALDSGGYDAPEGLRQQYVDHLLAQELEGGGFALSGVVADPDVTAMVLQSLAPYGAQETVAQAAERAFARLSALQKDNGGFASYGVECSESAAQVLLALDAWGLPFDDPRFVKNGHTAAEALLSFWRQGQGFVHTAQPDQSIAIVSCEQGLLALAALHRRQEGRGSLYTMTDACARFPELSGHPARQAVEELTALGVISGMGDGTFRPDAPLDRASFCTMAVKLLGLTPRWTDRFDDVAQSSWYGGYL
;
A
#
# COMPACT_ATOMS: atom_id res chain seq x y z
N MET A 1 -15.61 14.09 -58.86
CA MET A 1 -15.66 14.79 -57.54
C MET A 1 -15.19 13.96 -56.34
N LEU A 2 -14.98 12.65 -56.48
CA LEU A 2 -14.60 11.76 -55.35
C LEU A 2 -13.08 11.77 -55.07
N LYS A 3 -12.20 12.04 -56.00
CA LYS A 3 -10.73 12.00 -55.86
C LYS A 3 -10.09 13.18 -55.09
N ARG A 4 -10.87 14.25 -54.77
CA ARG A 4 -10.37 15.42 -54.01
C ARG A 4 -10.80 15.41 -52.51
N ARG A 5 -11.64 14.46 -52.09
CA ARG A 5 -12.11 14.37 -50.68
C ARG A 5 -11.31 13.39 -49.83
N LEU A 6 -10.55 12.46 -50.46
CA LEU A 6 -9.72 11.50 -49.74
C LEU A 6 -8.58 12.13 -48.93
N PRO A 7 -7.79 13.10 -49.50
CA PRO A 7 -6.70 13.70 -48.70
C PRO A 7 -7.22 14.60 -47.57
N ALA A 8 -8.40 15.21 -47.68
CA ALA A 8 -8.98 16.03 -46.61
C ALA A 8 -9.51 15.17 -45.46
N LEU A 9 -10.04 13.96 -45.74
CA LEU A 9 -10.48 13.00 -44.71
C LEU A 9 -9.29 12.38 -44.00
N LEU A 10 -8.19 12.06 -44.71
CA LEU A 10 -6.95 11.57 -44.12
C LEU A 10 -6.25 12.64 -43.26
N LEU A 11 -6.30 13.90 -43.66
CA LEU A 11 -5.76 15.01 -42.88
C LEU A 11 -6.62 15.30 -41.65
N ALA A 12 -7.96 15.17 -41.74
CA ALA A 12 -8.86 15.30 -40.59
C ALA A 12 -8.72 14.13 -39.59
N LEU A 13 -8.51 12.90 -40.07
CA LEU A 13 -8.21 11.73 -39.26
C LEU A 13 -6.82 11.80 -38.59
N LEU A 14 -5.82 12.35 -39.28
CA LEU A 14 -4.49 12.63 -38.73
C LEU A 14 -4.52 13.77 -37.71
N LEU A 15 -5.34 14.80 -37.92
CA LEU A 15 -5.56 15.88 -36.94
C LEU A 15 -6.37 15.42 -35.73
N LEU A 16 -7.34 14.52 -35.91
CA LEU A 16 -8.07 13.88 -34.81
C LEU A 16 -7.21 12.88 -34.01
N ALA A 17 -6.31 12.16 -34.68
CA ALA A 17 -5.29 11.32 -34.04
C ALA A 17 -4.22 12.14 -33.31
N ALA A 18 -3.93 13.37 -33.75
CA ALA A 18 -2.99 14.29 -33.10
C ALA A 18 -3.64 15.06 -31.92
N MET A 19 -4.99 15.03 -31.77
CA MET A 19 -5.69 15.55 -30.60
C MET A 19 -5.91 14.50 -29.50
N ALA A 20 -5.51 13.25 -29.74
CA ALA A 20 -5.54 12.20 -28.75
C ALA A 20 -4.18 12.12 -28.02
N PHE A 21 -4.14 12.79 -26.88
CA PHE A 21 -3.28 12.52 -25.72
C PHE A 21 -1.79 12.88 -25.74
N PRO A 22 -1.42 14.09 -25.29
CA PRO A 22 -0.16 14.27 -24.58
C PRO A 22 -0.29 14.23 -23.02
N ALA A 23 -1.51 14.21 -22.46
CA ALA A 23 -1.67 14.36 -20.99
C ALA A 23 -1.02 13.22 -20.17
N ALA A 24 -1.07 11.96 -20.61
CA ALA A 24 -0.51 10.85 -19.86
C ALA A 24 1.04 10.79 -19.84
N ALA A 25 1.72 11.46 -20.78
CA ALA A 25 3.18 11.48 -20.86
C ALA A 25 3.82 12.57 -19.99
N GLU A 26 3.09 13.67 -19.72
CA GLU A 26 3.57 14.77 -18.87
C GLU A 26 3.30 14.55 -17.37
N THR A 27 2.26 13.81 -17.01
CA THR A 27 1.95 13.51 -15.60
C THR A 27 2.94 12.54 -14.96
N LYS A 28 3.56 11.65 -15.72
CA LYS A 28 4.46 10.64 -15.18
C LYS A 28 5.75 11.21 -14.57
N PRO A 29 6.51 12.10 -15.24
CA PRO A 29 7.65 12.79 -14.64
C PRO A 29 7.26 13.62 -13.42
N ALA A 30 6.14 14.38 -13.50
CA ALA A 30 5.68 15.21 -12.39
C ALA A 30 5.28 14.39 -11.15
N ALA A 31 4.70 13.20 -11.31
CA ALA A 31 4.36 12.31 -10.21
C ALA A 31 5.61 11.72 -9.54
N GLU A 32 6.65 11.39 -10.31
CA GLU A 32 7.93 10.91 -9.79
C GLU A 32 8.65 12.00 -9.00
N ASP A 33 8.73 13.22 -9.54
CA ASP A 33 9.33 14.37 -8.85
C ASP A 33 8.55 14.68 -7.55
N ALA A 34 7.22 14.66 -7.59
CA ALA A 34 6.39 14.89 -6.42
C ALA A 34 6.57 13.80 -5.34
N LEU A 35 6.73 12.54 -5.75
CA LEU A 35 7.03 11.42 -4.85
C LEU A 35 8.36 11.65 -4.12
N GLN A 36 9.42 11.97 -4.87
CA GLN A 36 10.77 12.19 -4.32
C GLN A 36 10.81 13.43 -3.40
N ASP A 37 10.22 14.53 -3.83
CA ASP A 37 10.17 15.77 -3.04
C ASP A 37 9.41 15.57 -1.73
N THR A 38 8.21 14.94 -1.81
CA THR A 38 7.36 14.73 -0.63
C THR A 38 8.00 13.73 0.34
N ALA A 39 8.59 12.68 -0.18
CA ALA A 39 9.30 11.70 0.65
C ALA A 39 10.48 12.34 1.39
N ARG A 40 11.30 13.13 0.68
CA ARG A 40 12.42 13.85 1.28
C ARG A 40 11.94 14.86 2.31
N TYR A 41 10.94 15.67 1.97
CA TYR A 41 10.38 16.67 2.88
C TYR A 41 9.87 16.04 4.17
N LEU A 42 9.09 14.95 4.08
CA LEU A 42 8.58 14.24 5.27
C LEU A 42 9.69 13.57 6.07
N HIS A 43 10.65 12.93 5.41
CA HIS A 43 11.80 12.33 6.08
C HIS A 43 12.60 13.35 6.89
N ASP A 44 12.88 14.52 6.29
CA ASP A 44 13.67 15.58 6.95
C ASP A 44 12.87 16.27 8.07
N LEU A 45 11.57 16.49 7.85
CA LEU A 45 10.70 17.12 8.84
C LEU A 45 10.42 16.21 10.04
N VAL A 46 10.31 14.91 9.80
CA VAL A 46 9.95 13.89 10.79
C VAL A 46 11.13 12.98 11.04
N ALA A 47 12.26 13.55 11.46
CA ALA A 47 13.51 12.80 11.69
C ALA A 47 13.35 11.71 12.77
N GLU A 48 12.45 11.90 13.72
CA GLU A 48 12.18 10.92 14.80
C GLU A 48 10.67 10.58 14.85
N PRO A 49 10.15 9.79 13.91
CA PRO A 49 8.74 9.43 13.88
C PRO A 49 8.32 8.63 15.11
N THR A 50 7.10 8.90 15.60
CA THR A 50 6.54 8.25 16.80
C THR A 50 5.17 7.68 16.53
N VAL A 51 4.77 6.67 17.31
CA VAL A 51 3.43 6.09 17.26
C VAL A 51 2.38 7.14 17.62
N SER A 52 1.26 7.16 16.90
CA SER A 52 0.13 8.06 17.13
C SER A 52 0.47 9.57 17.01
N GLY A 53 1.68 9.90 16.61
CA GLY A 53 2.11 11.29 16.35
C GLY A 53 1.66 11.78 14.97
N LEU A 54 1.47 13.10 14.85
CA LEU A 54 1.37 13.76 13.55
C LEU A 54 2.72 13.62 12.84
N GLY A 55 2.73 13.20 11.59
CA GLY A 55 3.94 12.89 10.88
C GLY A 55 4.62 11.59 11.34
N GLY A 56 3.92 10.70 12.04
CA GLY A 56 4.48 9.45 12.57
C GLY A 56 4.22 8.24 11.68
N ASP A 57 3.22 7.47 12.05
CA ASP A 57 2.92 6.16 11.42
C ASP A 57 2.71 6.26 9.90
N TRP A 58 1.93 7.24 9.42
CA TRP A 58 1.64 7.39 7.99
C TRP A 58 2.86 7.80 7.17
N THR A 59 3.73 8.65 7.72
CA THR A 59 5.01 8.99 7.09
C THR A 59 5.88 7.75 6.93
N VAL A 60 6.05 6.96 7.99
CA VAL A 60 6.86 5.73 7.94
C VAL A 60 6.28 4.72 6.95
N LEU A 61 4.95 4.55 6.94
CA LEU A 61 4.27 3.67 5.97
C LEU A 61 4.52 4.13 4.53
N GLY A 62 4.31 5.43 4.26
CA GLY A 62 4.52 6.00 2.93
C GLY A 62 5.96 5.82 2.44
N LEU A 63 6.94 6.14 3.28
CA LEU A 63 8.36 5.94 2.96
C LEU A 63 8.70 4.46 2.72
N ALA A 64 8.22 3.55 3.57
CA ALA A 64 8.48 2.12 3.42
C ALA A 64 7.86 1.52 2.15
N ARG A 65 6.73 2.08 1.69
CA ARG A 65 6.02 1.61 0.49
C ARG A 65 6.37 2.37 -0.78
N SER A 66 7.09 3.50 -0.69
CA SER A 66 7.44 4.35 -1.84
C SER A 66 8.41 3.69 -2.84
N GLY A 67 9.22 2.72 -2.39
CA GLY A 67 10.31 2.17 -3.18
C GLY A 67 11.56 3.05 -3.22
N LEU A 68 11.54 4.22 -2.57
CA LEU A 68 12.69 5.11 -2.48
C LEU A 68 13.69 4.62 -1.40
N PRO A 69 14.99 4.87 -1.58
CA PRO A 69 15.99 4.52 -0.60
C PRO A 69 15.83 5.40 0.66
N VAL A 70 15.62 4.76 1.80
CA VAL A 70 15.61 5.38 3.14
C VAL A 70 16.55 4.59 4.02
N GLU A 71 17.38 5.26 4.81
CA GLU A 71 18.34 4.63 5.69
C GLU A 71 17.63 3.73 6.70
N ARG A 72 18.14 2.51 6.84
CA ARG A 72 17.60 1.52 7.79
C ARG A 72 17.50 2.07 9.22
N ALA A 73 18.47 2.89 9.64
CA ALA A 73 18.48 3.51 10.97
C ALA A 73 17.22 4.34 11.26
N TYR A 74 16.58 4.96 10.23
CA TYR A 74 15.34 5.68 10.38
C TYR A 74 14.20 4.75 10.83
N TYR A 75 14.06 3.60 10.16
CA TYR A 75 13.05 2.60 10.50
C TYR A 75 13.34 1.90 11.81
N ASP A 76 14.60 1.55 12.08
CA ASP A 76 15.02 0.94 13.36
C ASP A 76 14.72 1.90 14.54
N GLY A 77 14.94 3.20 14.34
CA GLY A 77 14.59 4.23 15.31
C GLY A 77 13.08 4.30 15.58
N TYR A 78 12.24 4.27 14.54
CA TYR A 78 10.77 4.19 14.71
C TYR A 78 10.38 2.92 15.48
N LEU A 79 10.91 1.76 15.09
CA LEU A 79 10.56 0.47 15.71
C LEU A 79 10.93 0.45 17.20
N ALA A 80 12.09 1.00 17.56
CA ALA A 80 12.49 1.11 18.97
C ALA A 80 11.53 2.00 19.77
N ARG A 81 11.16 3.16 19.23
CA ARG A 81 10.19 4.08 19.87
C ARG A 81 8.78 3.44 19.94
N ALA A 82 8.37 2.74 18.89
CA ALA A 82 7.09 2.04 18.87
C ALA A 82 7.03 0.93 19.93
N ALA A 83 8.08 0.11 20.04
CA ALA A 83 8.17 -0.93 21.06
C ALA A 83 8.14 -0.34 22.49
N ALA A 84 8.88 0.74 22.72
CA ALA A 84 8.90 1.43 24.00
C ALA A 84 7.52 2.04 24.37
N TYR A 85 6.86 2.70 23.39
CA TYR A 85 5.53 3.28 23.58
C TYR A 85 4.47 2.22 23.87
N ILE A 86 4.49 1.12 23.11
CA ILE A 86 3.56 0.00 23.30
C ILE A 86 3.76 -0.66 24.68
N ALA A 87 5.01 -0.84 25.11
CA ALA A 87 5.32 -1.37 26.42
C ALA A 87 4.89 -0.43 27.54
N GLU A 88 5.14 0.89 27.43
CA GLU A 88 4.66 1.91 28.40
C GLU A 88 3.14 1.91 28.54
N LYS A 89 2.42 1.68 27.45
CA LYS A 89 0.94 1.59 27.42
C LYS A 89 0.40 0.20 27.75
N GLU A 90 1.25 -0.74 28.14
CA GLU A 90 0.86 -2.13 28.43
C GLU A 90 0.05 -2.77 27.27
N GLY A 91 0.40 -2.41 26.00
CA GLY A 91 -0.30 -2.86 24.81
C GLY A 91 -1.62 -2.14 24.51
N ILE A 92 -2.07 -1.19 25.36
CA ILE A 92 -3.33 -0.46 25.18
C ILE A 92 -3.07 0.87 24.50
N LEU A 93 -3.05 0.91 23.15
CA LEU A 93 -2.81 2.11 22.38
C LEU A 93 -3.92 3.15 22.59
N HIS A 94 -5.16 2.72 22.54
CA HIS A 94 -6.33 3.56 22.82
C HIS A 94 -7.55 2.72 23.21
N GLN A 95 -8.36 3.22 24.17
CA GLN A 95 -9.52 2.47 24.67
C GLN A 95 -10.73 2.46 23.72
N ARG A 96 -10.81 3.39 22.76
CA ARG A 96 -11.96 3.56 21.86
C ARG A 96 -11.59 3.80 20.38
N LYS A 97 -10.35 4.22 20.09
CA LYS A 97 -9.89 4.48 18.70
C LYS A 97 -9.08 3.30 18.21
N TYR A 98 -9.75 2.32 17.64
CA TYR A 98 -9.12 1.09 17.16
C TYR A 98 -8.32 1.32 15.85
N THR A 99 -8.56 2.43 15.16
CA THR A 99 -7.70 2.86 14.05
C THR A 99 -6.25 3.15 14.47
N GLU A 100 -5.98 3.41 15.74
CA GLU A 100 -4.62 3.52 16.27
C GLU A 100 -3.87 2.18 16.15
N TYR A 101 -4.54 1.07 16.53
CA TYR A 101 -3.99 -0.28 16.36
C TYR A 101 -3.81 -0.62 14.88
N SER A 102 -4.83 -0.36 14.05
CA SER A 102 -4.78 -0.65 12.62
C SER A 102 -3.60 0.03 11.95
N ARG A 103 -3.37 1.32 12.26
CA ARG A 103 -2.27 2.11 11.71
C ARG A 103 -0.91 1.54 12.10
N VAL A 104 -0.72 1.22 13.38
CA VAL A 104 0.52 0.60 13.87
C VAL A 104 0.75 -0.77 13.21
N VAL A 105 -0.30 -1.60 13.09
CA VAL A 105 -0.21 -2.89 12.40
C VAL A 105 0.23 -2.70 10.94
N LEU A 106 -0.35 -1.73 10.21
CA LEU A 106 0.03 -1.44 8.82
C LEU A 106 1.52 -1.06 8.70
N VAL A 107 2.02 -0.20 9.58
CA VAL A 107 3.44 0.19 9.57
C VAL A 107 4.35 -0.99 9.91
N LEU A 108 4.03 -1.73 10.97
CA LEU A 108 4.80 -2.92 11.35
C LEU A 108 4.86 -3.94 10.21
N THR A 109 3.72 -4.16 9.53
CA THR A 109 3.63 -5.03 8.37
C THR A 109 4.52 -4.53 7.23
N ALA A 110 4.45 -3.23 6.90
CA ALA A 110 5.29 -2.63 5.86
C ALA A 110 6.79 -2.74 6.15
N LEU A 111 7.17 -2.70 7.43
CA LEU A 111 8.54 -2.90 7.89
C LEU A 111 8.88 -4.39 8.15
N GLY A 112 7.95 -5.30 7.82
CA GLY A 112 8.09 -6.74 7.98
C GLY A 112 8.25 -7.19 9.42
N GLN A 113 7.65 -6.48 10.35
CA GLN A 113 7.63 -6.84 11.76
C GLN A 113 6.36 -7.61 12.11
N ASN A 114 6.44 -8.46 13.13
CA ASN A 114 5.29 -9.21 13.60
C ASN A 114 4.48 -8.35 14.60
N PRO A 115 3.24 -7.91 14.25
CA PRO A 115 2.42 -7.09 15.14
C PRO A 115 1.89 -7.84 16.38
N ARG A 116 2.08 -9.17 16.43
CA ARG A 116 1.72 -9.98 17.62
C ARG A 116 2.79 -9.98 18.71
N SER A 117 3.96 -9.37 18.45
CA SER A 117 5.06 -9.37 19.42
C SER A 117 5.89 -8.11 19.30
N VAL A 118 5.36 -6.99 19.76
CA VAL A 118 6.03 -5.69 19.76
C VAL A 118 6.07 -5.13 21.18
N GLY A 119 7.26 -4.85 21.69
CA GLY A 119 7.42 -4.42 23.08
C GLY A 119 6.89 -5.41 24.12
N GLY A 120 6.76 -6.69 23.74
CA GLY A 120 6.19 -7.75 24.57
C GLY A 120 4.65 -7.90 24.46
N TYR A 121 3.99 -7.17 23.57
CA TYR A 121 2.53 -7.14 23.46
C TYR A 121 2.05 -7.48 22.06
N ASP A 122 0.83 -8.05 21.97
CA ASP A 122 0.10 -8.28 20.72
C ASP A 122 -0.78 -7.05 20.44
N VAL A 123 -0.45 -6.28 19.40
CA VAL A 123 -1.23 -5.11 18.97
C VAL A 123 -2.19 -5.43 17.81
N LEU A 124 -2.20 -6.68 17.35
CA LEU A 124 -3.13 -7.15 16.32
C LEU A 124 -4.46 -7.65 16.94
N SER A 125 -4.40 -8.43 18.03
CA SER A 125 -5.56 -9.06 18.63
C SER A 125 -6.65 -8.08 19.14
N PRO A 126 -6.36 -6.81 19.53
CA PRO A 126 -7.43 -5.84 19.81
C PRO A 126 -8.39 -5.64 18.63
N LEU A 127 -7.93 -5.81 17.38
CA LEU A 127 -8.76 -5.73 16.18
C LEU A 127 -9.73 -6.92 16.02
N PHE A 128 -9.68 -7.92 16.90
CA PHE A 128 -10.61 -9.05 16.87
C PHE A 128 -11.92 -8.78 17.64
N SER A 129 -12.00 -7.67 18.35
CA SER A 129 -13.21 -7.28 19.08
C SER A 129 -14.16 -6.51 18.16
N PHE A 130 -15.04 -7.24 17.43
CA PHE A 130 -16.00 -6.65 16.50
C PHE A 130 -16.79 -5.49 17.12
N ASP A 131 -17.40 -5.71 18.31
CA ASP A 131 -18.21 -4.70 18.97
C ASP A 131 -17.42 -3.43 19.35
N ALA A 132 -16.19 -3.60 19.78
CA ALA A 132 -15.36 -2.48 20.20
C ALA A 132 -14.87 -1.66 18.99
N VAL A 133 -14.45 -2.33 17.94
CA VAL A 133 -13.99 -1.71 16.69
C VAL A 133 -15.13 -0.99 15.97
N SER A 134 -16.31 -1.62 15.87
CA SER A 134 -17.47 -1.06 15.15
C SER A 134 -18.06 0.16 15.85
N ARG A 135 -17.87 0.33 17.15
CA ARG A 135 -18.28 1.55 17.88
C ARG A 135 -17.57 2.81 17.42
N GLN A 136 -16.46 2.69 16.69
CA GLN A 136 -15.77 3.84 16.10
C GLN A 136 -16.44 4.33 14.80
N GLY A 137 -17.55 3.74 14.37
CA GLY A 137 -18.20 4.01 13.08
C GLY A 137 -17.48 3.32 11.92
N LEU A 138 -17.67 3.80 10.69
CA LEU A 138 -17.17 3.15 9.48
C LEU A 138 -15.63 2.99 9.45
N THR A 139 -14.90 3.96 9.98
CA THR A 139 -13.42 3.93 9.95
C THR A 139 -12.83 2.79 10.77
N GLY A 140 -13.47 2.39 11.88
CA GLY A 140 -13.00 1.26 12.68
C GLY A 140 -12.91 -0.04 11.89
N PRO A 141 -14.04 -0.58 11.40
CA PRO A 141 -14.08 -1.78 10.57
C PRO A 141 -13.25 -1.69 9.29
N ALA A 142 -13.28 -0.56 8.58
CA ALA A 142 -12.52 -0.39 7.35
C ALA A 142 -11.01 -0.52 7.59
N PHE A 143 -10.46 0.21 8.56
CA PHE A 143 -9.04 0.10 8.87
C PHE A 143 -8.65 -1.21 9.56
N ALA A 144 -9.58 -1.86 10.28
CA ALA A 144 -9.33 -3.20 10.81
C ALA A 144 -9.17 -4.23 9.68
N LEU A 145 -10.03 -4.20 8.65
CA LEU A 145 -9.87 -5.06 7.47
C LEU A 145 -8.54 -4.78 6.76
N LEU A 146 -8.20 -3.51 6.47
CA LEU A 146 -6.93 -3.15 5.86
C LEU A 146 -5.73 -3.71 6.64
N ALA A 147 -5.75 -3.59 7.97
CA ALA A 147 -4.68 -4.09 8.83
C ALA A 147 -4.60 -5.62 8.82
N LEU A 148 -5.74 -6.32 8.97
CA LEU A 148 -5.80 -7.78 8.99
C LEU A 148 -5.38 -8.40 7.65
N ASP A 149 -5.73 -7.74 6.54
CA ASP A 149 -5.48 -8.26 5.19
C ASP A 149 -4.10 -7.88 4.66
N SER A 150 -3.49 -6.81 5.19
CA SER A 150 -2.20 -6.31 4.72
C SER A 150 -1.10 -7.36 4.73
N GLY A 151 -1.02 -8.18 5.76
CA GLY A 151 -0.08 -9.29 5.92
C GLY A 151 -0.73 -10.66 5.83
N GLY A 152 -2.04 -10.75 5.54
CA GLY A 152 -2.78 -12.02 5.53
C GLY A 152 -2.86 -12.66 6.92
N TYR A 153 -3.02 -11.86 7.97
CA TYR A 153 -2.98 -12.35 9.36
C TYR A 153 -4.17 -13.26 9.71
N ASP A 154 -3.90 -14.32 10.45
CA ASP A 154 -4.96 -15.15 11.02
C ASP A 154 -5.83 -14.33 11.98
N ALA A 155 -7.14 -14.47 11.85
CA ALA A 155 -8.15 -13.84 12.67
C ALA A 155 -9.25 -14.86 13.01
N PRO A 156 -10.06 -14.62 14.06
CA PRO A 156 -11.19 -15.48 14.39
C PRO A 156 -12.09 -15.75 13.17
N GLU A 157 -12.58 -16.98 13.07
CA GLU A 157 -13.48 -17.39 11.99
C GLU A 157 -14.69 -16.46 11.89
N GLY A 158 -15.03 -16.04 10.68
CA GLY A 158 -16.15 -15.15 10.39
C GLY A 158 -15.94 -13.67 10.74
N LEU A 159 -14.88 -13.29 11.45
CA LEU A 159 -14.66 -11.89 11.87
C LEU A 159 -14.58 -10.92 10.67
N ARG A 160 -13.82 -11.29 9.64
CA ARG A 160 -13.70 -10.46 8.43
C ARG A 160 -15.07 -10.25 7.77
N GLN A 161 -15.86 -11.32 7.68
CA GLN A 161 -17.21 -11.22 7.11
C GLN A 161 -18.11 -10.31 7.95
N GLN A 162 -18.01 -10.36 9.28
CA GLN A 162 -18.77 -9.44 10.15
C GLN A 162 -18.42 -7.97 9.86
N TYR A 163 -17.13 -7.65 9.64
CA TYR A 163 -16.73 -6.30 9.24
C TYR A 163 -17.23 -5.92 7.85
N VAL A 164 -17.13 -6.82 6.86
CA VAL A 164 -17.66 -6.61 5.52
C VAL A 164 -19.17 -6.32 5.57
N ASP A 165 -19.93 -7.18 6.24
CA ASP A 165 -21.39 -7.04 6.36
C ASP A 165 -21.78 -5.74 7.06
N HIS A 166 -21.03 -5.37 8.11
CA HIS A 166 -21.24 -4.10 8.82
C HIS A 166 -21.01 -2.89 7.91
N LEU A 167 -19.97 -2.89 7.09
CA LEU A 167 -19.69 -1.81 6.15
C LEU A 167 -20.76 -1.74 5.08
N LEU A 168 -21.16 -2.87 4.47
CA LEU A 168 -22.20 -2.91 3.46
C LEU A 168 -23.56 -2.41 3.99
N ALA A 169 -23.87 -2.71 5.25
CA ALA A 169 -25.11 -2.24 5.90
C ALA A 169 -25.15 -0.70 6.10
N GLN A 170 -24.03 -0.01 5.96
CA GLN A 170 -23.96 1.46 6.06
C GLN A 170 -23.90 2.16 4.70
N GLU A 171 -24.04 1.40 3.60
CA GLU A 171 -24.14 2.01 2.26
C GLU A 171 -25.33 2.96 2.18
N LEU A 172 -25.11 4.16 1.65
CA LEU A 172 -26.13 5.18 1.48
C LEU A 172 -27.01 4.91 0.26
N GLU A 173 -28.23 5.42 0.27
CA GLU A 173 -29.09 5.39 -0.89
C GLU A 173 -28.41 6.10 -2.08
N GLY A 174 -28.31 5.41 -3.22
CA GLY A 174 -27.56 5.90 -4.39
C GLY A 174 -26.06 5.62 -4.37
N GLY A 175 -25.59 4.82 -3.41
CA GLY A 175 -24.21 4.35 -3.30
C GLY A 175 -23.27 5.26 -2.53
N GLY A 176 -22.16 4.70 -2.09
CA GLY A 176 -21.13 5.38 -1.31
C GLY A 176 -21.44 5.46 0.17
N PHE A 177 -20.56 6.12 0.92
CA PHE A 177 -20.51 6.11 2.38
C PHE A 177 -20.23 7.50 2.94
N ALA A 178 -20.65 7.74 4.19
CA ALA A 178 -20.33 8.95 4.95
C ALA A 178 -20.21 8.62 6.44
N LEU A 179 -19.44 9.42 7.19
CA LEU A 179 -19.39 9.28 8.65
C LEU A 179 -20.69 9.71 9.32
N SER A 180 -21.44 10.61 8.70
CA SER A 180 -22.72 11.11 9.19
C SER A 180 -23.54 11.69 8.05
N GLY A 181 -24.87 11.72 8.23
CA GLY A 181 -25.78 12.25 7.23
C GLY A 181 -26.11 11.25 6.13
N VAL A 182 -26.63 11.76 5.02
CA VAL A 182 -27.17 10.97 3.89
C VAL A 182 -26.50 11.28 2.56
N VAL A 183 -25.45 12.09 2.57
CA VAL A 183 -24.68 12.46 1.38
C VAL A 183 -23.34 11.76 1.44
N ALA A 184 -23.03 10.98 0.41
CA ALA A 184 -21.75 10.29 0.33
C ALA A 184 -20.59 11.27 0.30
N ASP A 185 -19.60 10.98 1.12
CA ASP A 185 -18.32 11.71 1.20
C ASP A 185 -17.26 10.96 0.40
N PRO A 186 -16.45 11.62 -0.43
CA PRO A 186 -15.46 10.94 -1.26
C PRO A 186 -14.38 10.24 -0.44
N ASP A 187 -13.91 10.82 0.66
CA ASP A 187 -12.85 10.26 1.49
C ASP A 187 -13.34 8.98 2.18
N VAL A 188 -14.52 9.04 2.81
CA VAL A 188 -15.12 7.91 3.51
C VAL A 188 -15.48 6.79 2.54
N THR A 189 -16.04 7.14 1.38
CA THR A 189 -16.37 6.17 0.33
C THR A 189 -15.10 5.47 -0.18
N ALA A 190 -14.05 6.23 -0.43
CA ALA A 190 -12.78 5.68 -0.89
C ALA A 190 -12.10 4.78 0.18
N MET A 191 -12.12 5.17 1.46
CA MET A 191 -11.59 4.35 2.57
C MET A 191 -12.32 3.01 2.69
N VAL A 192 -13.65 3.01 2.58
CA VAL A 192 -14.44 1.77 2.61
C VAL A 192 -14.13 0.92 1.38
N LEU A 193 -14.05 1.49 0.19
CA LEU A 193 -13.67 0.78 -1.03
C LEU A 193 -12.30 0.11 -0.90
N GLN A 194 -11.30 0.80 -0.35
CA GLN A 194 -9.98 0.23 -0.12
C GLN A 194 -10.05 -1.04 0.73
N SER A 195 -10.85 -1.02 1.79
CA SER A 195 -10.99 -2.17 2.71
C SER A 195 -11.81 -3.33 2.14
N LEU A 196 -12.73 -3.05 1.21
CA LEU A 196 -13.58 -4.06 0.59
C LEU A 196 -12.92 -4.76 -0.62
N ALA A 197 -11.83 -4.22 -1.14
CA ALA A 197 -11.19 -4.73 -2.36
C ALA A 197 -10.81 -6.23 -2.30
N PRO A 198 -10.26 -6.80 -1.20
CA PRO A 198 -9.98 -8.23 -1.10
C PRO A 198 -11.24 -9.12 -1.20
N TYR A 199 -12.42 -8.56 -0.98
CA TYR A 199 -13.71 -9.26 -0.96
C TYR A 199 -14.50 -9.07 -2.25
N GLY A 200 -13.92 -8.42 -3.26
CA GLY A 200 -14.57 -8.10 -4.54
C GLY A 200 -15.11 -9.30 -5.33
N ALA A 201 -14.69 -10.53 -5.00
CA ALA A 201 -15.28 -11.76 -5.57
C ALA A 201 -16.69 -12.07 -5.01
N GLN A 202 -17.09 -11.49 -3.89
CA GLN A 202 -18.45 -11.61 -3.35
C GLN A 202 -19.39 -10.69 -4.14
N GLU A 203 -20.50 -11.23 -4.65
CA GLU A 203 -21.44 -10.49 -5.50
C GLU A 203 -21.98 -9.24 -4.81
N THR A 204 -22.32 -9.32 -3.52
CA THR A 204 -22.80 -8.19 -2.72
C THR A 204 -21.78 -7.08 -2.62
N VAL A 205 -20.51 -7.42 -2.40
CA VAL A 205 -19.39 -6.48 -2.34
C VAL A 205 -19.12 -5.85 -3.71
N ALA A 206 -19.11 -6.66 -4.78
CA ALA A 206 -18.91 -6.16 -6.15
C ALA A 206 -19.97 -5.17 -6.56
N GLN A 207 -21.25 -5.46 -6.25
CA GLN A 207 -22.37 -4.56 -6.54
C GLN A 207 -22.32 -3.26 -5.74
N ALA A 208 -21.97 -3.32 -4.45
CA ALA A 208 -21.81 -2.13 -3.62
C ALA A 208 -20.61 -1.28 -4.10
N ALA A 209 -19.50 -1.91 -4.47
CA ALA A 209 -18.34 -1.23 -5.01
C ALA A 209 -18.67 -0.51 -6.34
N GLU A 210 -19.40 -1.16 -7.25
CA GLU A 210 -19.82 -0.53 -8.52
C GLU A 210 -20.66 0.72 -8.27
N ARG A 211 -21.64 0.67 -7.34
CA ARG A 211 -22.42 1.84 -6.96
C ARG A 211 -21.57 2.93 -6.30
N ALA A 212 -20.64 2.54 -5.44
CA ALA A 212 -19.74 3.46 -4.76
C ALA A 212 -18.78 4.16 -5.75
N PHE A 213 -18.19 3.43 -6.72
CA PHE A 213 -17.39 4.02 -7.77
C PHE A 213 -18.21 4.93 -8.70
N ALA A 214 -19.43 4.54 -9.06
CA ALA A 214 -20.32 5.40 -9.81
C ALA A 214 -20.62 6.70 -9.05
N ARG A 215 -20.82 6.61 -7.73
CA ARG A 215 -21.03 7.77 -6.86
C ARG A 215 -19.78 8.65 -6.79
N LEU A 216 -18.58 8.09 -6.60
CA LEU A 216 -17.32 8.84 -6.64
C LEU A 216 -17.13 9.56 -7.97
N SER A 217 -17.38 8.86 -9.09
CA SER A 217 -17.32 9.48 -10.42
C SER A 217 -18.28 10.67 -10.56
N ALA A 218 -19.50 10.58 -9.98
CA ALA A 218 -20.45 11.68 -9.98
C ALA A 218 -20.06 12.85 -9.06
N LEU A 219 -19.25 12.60 -8.02
CA LEU A 219 -18.74 13.62 -7.11
C LEU A 219 -17.47 14.30 -7.62
N GLN A 220 -16.81 13.71 -8.64
CA GLN A 220 -15.58 14.27 -9.22
C GLN A 220 -15.88 15.57 -9.95
N LYS A 221 -15.05 16.57 -9.70
CA LYS A 221 -15.15 17.91 -10.32
C LYS A 221 -14.55 17.94 -11.72
N ASP A 222 -14.86 19.00 -12.46
CA ASP A 222 -14.41 19.22 -13.84
C ASP A 222 -12.87 19.26 -13.99
N ASN A 223 -12.16 19.64 -12.95
CA ASN A 223 -10.68 19.62 -12.87
C ASN A 223 -10.08 18.30 -12.39
N GLY A 224 -10.88 17.23 -12.28
CA GLY A 224 -10.46 15.93 -11.79
C GLY A 224 -10.43 15.78 -10.27
N GLY A 225 -10.63 16.87 -9.51
CA GLY A 225 -10.54 16.91 -8.04
C GLY A 225 -11.80 16.41 -7.34
N PHE A 226 -11.68 16.34 -5.99
CA PHE A 226 -12.77 15.93 -5.10
C PHE A 226 -12.88 16.89 -3.92
N ALA A 227 -14.08 16.98 -3.35
CA ALA A 227 -14.34 17.82 -2.19
C ALA A 227 -15.00 17.01 -1.07
N SER A 228 -14.38 17.02 0.09
CA SER A 228 -14.97 16.52 1.33
C SER A 228 -15.53 17.69 2.13
N TYR A 229 -16.76 17.55 2.63
CA TYR A 229 -17.49 18.63 3.33
C TYR A 229 -17.49 19.98 2.59
N GLY A 230 -17.51 19.95 1.26
CA GLY A 230 -17.53 21.14 0.40
C GLY A 230 -16.17 21.79 0.14
N VAL A 231 -15.10 21.29 0.74
CA VAL A 231 -13.75 21.79 0.53
C VAL A 231 -12.98 20.84 -0.41
N GLU A 232 -12.54 21.36 -1.55
CA GLU A 232 -11.66 20.62 -2.45
C GLU A 232 -10.25 20.57 -1.88
N CYS A 233 -9.73 19.36 -1.69
CA CYS A 233 -8.46 19.15 -1.03
C CYS A 233 -7.64 18.00 -1.63
N SER A 234 -6.35 18.01 -1.38
CA SER A 234 -5.41 16.99 -1.84
C SER A 234 -5.73 15.61 -1.28
N GLU A 235 -6.18 15.55 -0.03
CA GLU A 235 -6.49 14.31 0.67
C GLU A 235 -7.62 13.54 -0.02
N SER A 236 -8.66 14.25 -0.46
CA SER A 236 -9.79 13.61 -1.16
C SER A 236 -9.36 12.98 -2.50
N ALA A 237 -8.51 13.66 -3.26
CA ALA A 237 -7.94 13.10 -4.49
C ALA A 237 -7.04 11.88 -4.18
N ALA A 238 -6.22 11.97 -3.13
CA ALA A 238 -5.34 10.88 -2.70
C ALA A 238 -6.14 9.64 -2.28
N GLN A 239 -7.22 9.79 -1.50
CA GLN A 239 -8.04 8.66 -1.08
C GLN A 239 -8.71 7.95 -2.25
N VAL A 240 -9.20 8.68 -3.25
CA VAL A 240 -9.80 8.08 -4.45
C VAL A 240 -8.74 7.32 -5.25
N LEU A 241 -7.52 7.85 -5.42
CA LEU A 241 -6.43 7.13 -6.07
C LEU A 241 -6.09 5.82 -5.34
N LEU A 242 -6.06 5.83 -4.01
CA LEU A 242 -5.84 4.63 -3.21
C LEU A 242 -6.97 3.59 -3.37
N ALA A 243 -8.21 4.04 -3.55
CA ALA A 243 -9.33 3.14 -3.87
C ALA A 243 -9.18 2.51 -5.26
N LEU A 244 -8.79 3.28 -6.27
CA LEU A 244 -8.49 2.76 -7.61
C LEU A 244 -7.35 1.73 -7.56
N ASP A 245 -6.28 2.03 -6.80
CA ASP A 245 -5.16 1.11 -6.60
C ASP A 245 -5.60 -0.21 -5.97
N ALA A 246 -6.36 -0.15 -4.88
CA ALA A 246 -6.82 -1.32 -4.16
C ALA A 246 -7.67 -2.26 -5.05
N TRP A 247 -8.51 -1.71 -5.91
CA TRP A 247 -9.36 -2.47 -6.84
C TRP A 247 -8.67 -2.83 -8.16
N GLY A 248 -7.40 -2.51 -8.33
CA GLY A 248 -6.68 -2.80 -9.57
C GLY A 248 -7.16 -1.98 -10.78
N LEU A 249 -7.92 -0.90 -10.56
CA LEU A 249 -8.42 -0.03 -11.62
C LEU A 249 -7.31 0.91 -12.12
N PRO A 250 -7.29 1.25 -13.43
CA PRO A 250 -6.35 2.25 -13.94
C PRO A 250 -6.54 3.61 -13.26
N PHE A 251 -5.45 4.36 -13.04
CA PHE A 251 -5.55 5.72 -12.48
C PHE A 251 -6.14 6.73 -13.47
N ASP A 252 -6.19 6.37 -14.74
CA ASP A 252 -6.85 7.06 -15.84
C ASP A 252 -8.14 6.34 -16.28
N ASP A 253 -8.78 5.57 -15.41
CA ASP A 253 -10.07 4.94 -15.67
C ASP A 253 -11.05 5.99 -16.24
N PRO A 254 -11.69 5.74 -17.39
CA PRO A 254 -12.54 6.74 -18.05
C PRO A 254 -13.66 7.31 -17.18
N ARG A 255 -14.11 6.59 -16.15
CA ARG A 255 -15.09 7.08 -15.17
C ARG A 255 -14.53 8.25 -14.35
N PHE A 256 -13.21 8.31 -14.18
CA PHE A 256 -12.48 9.28 -13.35
C PHE A 256 -11.65 10.28 -14.17
N VAL A 257 -12.03 10.47 -15.44
CA VAL A 257 -11.52 11.54 -16.31
C VAL A 257 -12.62 12.56 -16.57
N LYS A 258 -12.47 13.78 -16.08
CA LYS A 258 -13.46 14.89 -16.26
C LYS A 258 -12.83 16.01 -17.07
N ASN A 259 -13.42 16.36 -18.21
CA ASN A 259 -12.88 17.38 -19.14
C ASN A 259 -11.40 17.17 -19.53
N GLY A 260 -10.95 15.89 -19.54
CA GLY A 260 -9.56 15.54 -19.83
C GLY A 260 -8.65 15.52 -18.60
N HIS A 261 -9.15 15.82 -17.41
CA HIS A 261 -8.39 15.82 -16.15
C HIS A 261 -8.65 14.56 -15.32
N THR A 262 -7.57 13.97 -14.82
CA THR A 262 -7.57 12.79 -13.95
C THR A 262 -7.50 13.17 -12.47
N ALA A 263 -7.82 12.21 -11.57
CA ALA A 263 -7.60 12.40 -10.14
C ALA A 263 -6.11 12.59 -9.77
N ALA A 264 -5.19 11.99 -10.53
CA ALA A 264 -3.75 12.15 -10.32
C ALA A 264 -3.28 13.56 -10.68
N GLU A 265 -3.75 14.14 -11.78
CA GLU A 265 -3.48 15.54 -12.14
C GLU A 265 -4.05 16.50 -11.11
N ALA A 266 -5.26 16.22 -10.61
CA ALA A 266 -5.85 17.02 -9.55
C ALA A 266 -5.01 16.96 -8.26
N LEU A 267 -4.55 15.78 -7.83
CA LEU A 267 -3.63 15.64 -6.69
C LEU A 267 -2.36 16.47 -6.90
N LEU A 268 -1.72 16.36 -8.08
CA LEU A 268 -0.49 17.07 -8.40
C LEU A 268 -0.66 18.61 -8.42
N SER A 269 -1.87 19.13 -8.61
CA SER A 269 -2.14 20.58 -8.54
C SER A 269 -1.91 21.16 -7.13
N PHE A 270 -1.97 20.34 -6.10
CA PHE A 270 -1.69 20.71 -4.70
C PHE A 270 -0.22 20.55 -4.31
N TRP A 271 0.61 19.93 -5.16
CA TRP A 271 2.03 19.77 -4.90
C TRP A 271 2.78 21.09 -5.09
N ARG A 272 3.77 21.31 -4.23
CA ARG A 272 4.71 22.44 -4.29
C ARG A 272 6.11 21.87 -4.49
N GLN A 273 6.70 22.17 -5.63
CA GLN A 273 8.02 21.66 -6.05
C GLN A 273 9.07 21.86 -4.97
N GLY A 274 9.89 20.84 -4.71
CA GLY A 274 10.93 20.83 -3.69
C GLY A 274 10.41 20.73 -2.24
N GLN A 275 9.09 20.59 -2.06
CA GLN A 275 8.46 20.52 -0.75
C GLN A 275 7.50 19.33 -0.67
N GLY A 276 6.20 19.58 -0.61
CA GLY A 276 5.17 18.57 -0.48
C GLY A 276 3.80 19.13 -0.85
N PHE A 277 2.77 18.67 -0.19
CA PHE A 277 1.39 19.03 -0.51
C PHE A 277 0.80 20.08 0.42
N VAL A 278 -0.01 20.94 -0.16
CA VAL A 278 -0.91 21.83 0.57
C VAL A 278 -2.29 21.18 0.67
N HIS A 279 -3.07 21.57 1.69
CA HIS A 279 -4.43 21.06 1.88
C HIS A 279 -5.38 21.53 0.77
N THR A 280 -5.38 22.82 0.46
CA THR A 280 -6.21 23.40 -0.59
C THR A 280 -5.35 24.19 -1.59
N ALA A 281 -5.87 24.40 -2.81
CA ALA A 281 -5.15 25.11 -3.86
C ALA A 281 -5.07 26.63 -3.69
N GLN A 282 -5.46 27.18 -2.54
CA GLN A 282 -5.40 28.62 -2.28
C GLN A 282 -3.94 29.12 -2.22
N PRO A 283 -3.65 30.36 -2.67
CA PRO A 283 -2.28 30.84 -2.85
C PRO A 283 -1.43 30.86 -1.56
N ASP A 284 -2.04 31.15 -0.41
CA ASP A 284 -1.33 31.38 0.86
C ASP A 284 -1.30 30.13 1.76
N GLN A 285 -1.56 28.95 1.22
CA GLN A 285 -1.53 27.70 1.99
C GLN A 285 -0.10 27.25 2.25
N SER A 286 0.19 26.95 3.53
CA SER A 286 1.42 26.27 3.94
C SER A 286 1.35 24.78 3.63
N ILE A 287 2.53 24.16 3.51
CA ILE A 287 2.65 22.69 3.42
C ILE A 287 2.02 22.05 4.67
N ALA A 288 1.18 21.06 4.47
CA ALA A 288 0.48 20.36 5.55
C ALA A 288 0.97 18.91 5.66
N ILE A 289 1.39 18.50 6.85
CA ILE A 289 1.92 17.15 7.08
C ILE A 289 0.90 16.08 6.65
N VAL A 290 -0.37 16.23 7.02
CA VAL A 290 -1.43 15.27 6.67
C VAL A 290 -1.59 15.17 5.15
N SER A 291 -1.56 16.31 4.44
CA SER A 291 -1.63 16.35 2.99
C SER A 291 -0.42 15.66 2.34
N CYS A 292 0.77 15.89 2.91
CA CYS A 292 1.99 15.21 2.46
C CYS A 292 1.94 13.70 2.71
N GLU A 293 1.47 13.26 3.87
CA GLU A 293 1.32 11.83 4.19
C GLU A 293 0.37 11.15 3.20
N GLN A 294 -0.80 11.72 2.96
CA GLN A 294 -1.78 11.14 2.04
C GLN A 294 -1.33 11.24 0.57
N GLY A 295 -0.72 12.34 0.18
CA GLY A 295 -0.12 12.50 -1.14
C GLY A 295 1.01 11.48 -1.37
N LEU A 296 1.89 11.28 -0.38
CA LEU A 296 2.95 10.27 -0.44
C LEU A 296 2.39 8.84 -0.63
N LEU A 297 1.34 8.47 0.11
CA LEU A 297 0.70 7.17 -0.03
C LEU A 297 0.12 6.97 -1.44
N ALA A 298 -0.60 7.96 -1.97
CA ALA A 298 -1.17 7.90 -3.31
C ALA A 298 -0.10 7.84 -4.40
N LEU A 299 0.98 8.64 -4.28
CA LEU A 299 2.10 8.60 -5.22
C LEU A 299 2.91 7.29 -5.12
N ALA A 300 3.07 6.74 -3.92
CA ALA A 300 3.67 5.43 -3.73
C ALA A 300 2.83 4.33 -4.40
N ALA A 301 1.50 4.39 -4.32
CA ALA A 301 0.61 3.46 -5.03
C ALA A 301 0.76 3.57 -6.55
N LEU A 302 0.82 4.80 -7.09
CA LEU A 302 1.08 5.06 -8.51
C LEU A 302 2.42 4.46 -8.97
N HIS A 303 3.49 4.76 -8.23
CA HIS A 303 4.84 4.27 -8.53
C HIS A 303 4.91 2.74 -8.48
N ARG A 304 4.36 2.11 -7.42
CA ARG A 304 4.30 0.65 -7.28
C ARG A 304 3.59 -0.01 -8.46
N ARG A 305 2.48 0.56 -8.91
CA ARG A 305 1.74 0.06 -10.08
C ARG A 305 2.56 0.14 -11.36
N GLN A 306 3.31 1.22 -11.57
CA GLN A 306 4.20 1.40 -12.72
C GLN A 306 5.33 0.37 -12.72
N GLU A 307 5.80 -0.04 -11.53
CA GLU A 307 6.80 -1.07 -11.31
C GLU A 307 6.23 -2.50 -11.35
N GLY A 308 4.93 -2.67 -11.60
CA GLY A 308 4.26 -3.97 -11.60
C GLY A 308 4.17 -4.62 -10.21
N ARG A 309 4.27 -3.84 -9.15
CA ARG A 309 4.12 -4.30 -7.76
C ARG A 309 2.65 -4.36 -7.35
N GLY A 310 2.35 -5.10 -6.29
CA GLY A 310 1.03 -5.15 -5.69
C GLY A 310 0.57 -3.80 -5.12
N SER A 311 -0.74 -3.67 -4.84
CA SER A 311 -1.32 -2.44 -4.30
C SER A 311 -0.66 -2.02 -2.97
N LEU A 312 -0.85 -0.76 -2.59
CA LEU A 312 -0.19 -0.16 -1.45
C LEU A 312 -0.35 -0.99 -0.16
N TYR A 313 -1.58 -1.41 0.12
CA TYR A 313 -1.92 -2.13 1.37
C TYR A 313 -1.81 -3.66 1.27
N THR A 314 -1.54 -4.23 0.10
CA THR A 314 -1.18 -5.63 -0.03
C THR A 314 0.32 -5.77 0.25
N MET A 315 0.67 -6.20 1.45
CA MET A 315 2.05 -6.14 1.98
C MET A 315 2.67 -7.53 2.17
N THR A 316 2.19 -8.54 1.47
CA THR A 316 2.80 -9.88 1.46
C THR A 316 4.23 -9.86 0.93
N ASP A 317 4.57 -8.86 0.14
CA ASP A 317 5.93 -8.57 -0.32
C ASP A 317 6.84 -7.96 0.76
N ALA A 318 6.26 -7.37 1.80
CA ALA A 318 6.97 -6.76 2.93
C ALA A 318 7.06 -7.71 4.14
N CYS A 319 6.13 -8.65 4.27
CA CYS A 319 6.15 -9.64 5.34
C CYS A 319 7.37 -10.56 5.21
N ALA A 320 8.02 -10.87 6.32
CA ALA A 320 9.06 -11.86 6.33
C ALA A 320 8.52 -13.20 5.81
N ARG A 321 9.14 -13.73 4.76
CA ARG A 321 8.78 -15.05 4.21
C ARG A 321 8.88 -16.15 5.26
N PHE A 322 9.77 -15.93 6.22
CA PHE A 322 9.98 -16.79 7.37
C PHE A 322 9.71 -15.98 8.64
N PRO A 323 8.69 -16.31 9.44
CA PRO A 323 8.27 -15.50 10.59
C PRO A 323 9.37 -15.23 11.62
N GLU A 324 10.27 -16.17 11.83
CA GLU A 324 11.38 -16.05 12.78
C GLU A 324 12.46 -15.05 12.33
N LEU A 325 12.45 -14.63 11.07
CA LEU A 325 13.32 -13.56 10.57
C LEU A 325 12.82 -12.15 10.92
N SER A 326 11.65 -12.04 11.52
CA SER A 326 11.14 -10.74 11.98
C SER A 326 12.15 -10.14 12.98
N GLY A 327 12.70 -8.96 12.62
CA GLY A 327 13.76 -8.32 13.42
C GLY A 327 15.14 -8.95 13.35
N HIS A 328 15.33 -10.05 12.63
CA HIS A 328 16.65 -10.70 12.52
C HIS A 328 17.59 -9.94 11.56
N PRO A 329 18.89 -9.74 11.90
CA PRO A 329 19.84 -8.99 11.07
C PRO A 329 20.02 -9.54 9.65
N ALA A 330 19.93 -10.87 9.48
CA ALA A 330 20.08 -11.54 8.20
C ALA A 330 18.80 -11.50 7.33
N ARG A 331 17.70 -10.96 7.81
CA ARG A 331 16.40 -10.99 7.12
C ARG A 331 16.49 -10.53 5.67
N GLN A 332 17.02 -9.34 5.44
CA GLN A 332 17.10 -8.79 4.09
C GLN A 332 17.88 -9.70 3.14
N ALA A 333 19.06 -10.17 3.58
CA ALA A 333 19.89 -11.06 2.77
C ALA A 333 19.17 -12.39 2.47
N VAL A 334 18.45 -12.96 3.44
CA VAL A 334 17.67 -14.19 3.25
C VAL A 334 16.53 -13.97 2.27
N GLU A 335 15.79 -12.88 2.37
CA GLU A 335 14.69 -12.55 1.46
C GLU A 335 15.19 -12.33 0.02
N GLU A 336 16.28 -11.58 -0.17
CA GLU A 336 16.91 -11.34 -1.48
C GLU A 336 17.40 -12.65 -2.12
N LEU A 337 18.16 -13.46 -1.37
CA LEU A 337 18.68 -14.72 -1.88
C LEU A 337 17.56 -15.75 -2.14
N THR A 338 16.46 -15.69 -1.39
CA THR A 338 15.30 -16.55 -1.62
C THR A 338 14.55 -16.10 -2.87
N ALA A 339 14.39 -14.79 -3.10
CA ALA A 339 13.79 -14.26 -4.32
C ALA A 339 14.60 -14.64 -5.57
N LEU A 340 15.92 -14.70 -5.46
CA LEU A 340 16.82 -15.18 -6.51
C LEU A 340 16.86 -16.72 -6.66
N GLY A 341 16.14 -17.47 -5.80
CA GLY A 341 16.12 -18.93 -5.81
C GLY A 341 17.44 -19.57 -5.35
N VAL A 342 18.37 -18.79 -4.78
CA VAL A 342 19.67 -19.26 -4.30
C VAL A 342 19.51 -20.09 -3.03
N ILE A 343 18.67 -19.63 -2.12
CA ILE A 343 18.34 -20.33 -0.86
C ILE A 343 16.84 -20.60 -0.77
N SER A 344 16.45 -21.52 0.10
CA SER A 344 15.08 -21.82 0.45
C SER A 344 14.99 -22.14 1.93
N GLY A 345 13.80 -22.02 2.52
CA GLY A 345 13.54 -22.47 3.90
C GLY A 345 13.67 -23.98 4.06
N MET A 346 13.48 -24.43 5.28
CA MET A 346 13.61 -25.85 5.68
C MET A 346 12.45 -26.74 5.20
N GLY A 347 11.45 -26.17 4.50
CA GLY A 347 10.26 -26.93 4.04
C GLY A 347 9.14 -27.03 5.07
N ASP A 348 9.39 -26.62 6.29
CA ASP A 348 8.43 -26.56 7.41
C ASP A 348 7.92 -25.12 7.69
N GLY A 349 8.20 -24.19 6.76
CA GLY A 349 7.86 -22.77 6.91
C GLY A 349 8.90 -21.97 7.70
N THR A 350 10.00 -22.58 8.14
CA THR A 350 11.11 -21.91 8.85
C THR A 350 12.36 -21.78 7.99
N PHE A 351 13.27 -20.89 8.35
CA PHE A 351 14.59 -20.72 7.73
C PHE A 351 15.73 -21.15 8.65
N ARG A 352 15.58 -20.95 9.95
CA ARG A 352 16.57 -21.24 11.00
C ARG A 352 17.89 -20.47 10.81
N PRO A 353 17.87 -19.12 10.87
CA PRO A 353 19.02 -18.28 10.49
C PRO A 353 20.28 -18.52 11.31
N ASP A 354 20.13 -18.95 12.58
CA ASP A 354 21.24 -19.21 13.50
C ASP A 354 21.74 -20.65 13.47
N ALA A 355 21.16 -21.50 12.63
CA ALA A 355 21.61 -22.88 12.50
C ALA A 355 22.97 -22.94 11.78
N PRO A 356 23.88 -23.84 12.19
CA PRO A 356 25.14 -24.05 11.50
C PRO A 356 24.90 -24.39 10.02
N LEU A 357 25.66 -23.72 9.14
CA LEU A 357 25.66 -24.00 7.72
C LEU A 357 26.55 -25.21 7.42
N ASP A 358 25.98 -26.26 6.87
CA ASP A 358 26.74 -27.41 6.42
C ASP A 358 27.42 -27.20 5.05
N ARG A 359 28.38 -28.08 4.70
CA ARG A 359 29.11 -27.97 3.43
C ARG A 359 28.24 -28.19 2.22
N ALA A 360 27.25 -29.08 2.29
CA ALA A 360 26.33 -29.37 1.19
C ALA A 360 25.45 -28.17 0.87
N SER A 361 24.90 -27.54 1.89
CA SER A 361 24.11 -26.29 1.76
C SER A 361 24.96 -25.15 1.20
N PHE A 362 26.20 -24.99 1.70
CA PHE A 362 27.11 -23.96 1.18
C PHE A 362 27.43 -24.16 -0.31
N CYS A 363 27.80 -25.38 -0.73
CA CYS A 363 28.06 -25.67 -2.13
C CYS A 363 26.85 -25.46 -3.01
N THR A 364 25.68 -25.88 -2.56
CA THR A 364 24.41 -25.65 -3.27
C THR A 364 24.17 -24.17 -3.49
N MET A 365 24.33 -23.33 -2.46
CA MET A 365 24.19 -21.88 -2.58
C MET A 365 25.21 -21.29 -3.55
N ALA A 366 26.48 -21.69 -3.45
CA ALA A 366 27.52 -21.19 -4.34
C ALA A 366 27.26 -21.52 -5.81
N VAL A 367 26.88 -22.76 -6.12
CA VAL A 367 26.53 -23.19 -7.49
C VAL A 367 25.37 -22.41 -8.04
N LYS A 368 24.29 -22.21 -7.24
CA LYS A 368 23.10 -21.44 -7.65
C LYS A 368 23.42 -19.95 -7.85
N LEU A 369 24.19 -19.35 -6.93
CA LEU A 369 24.59 -17.94 -7.00
C LEU A 369 25.44 -17.65 -8.23
N LEU A 370 26.32 -18.58 -8.62
CA LEU A 370 27.17 -18.48 -9.80
C LEU A 370 26.44 -18.87 -11.10
N GLY A 371 25.18 -19.28 -11.03
CA GLY A 371 24.39 -19.71 -12.19
C GLY A 371 24.93 -20.98 -12.86
N LEU A 372 25.69 -21.81 -12.12
CA LEU A 372 26.25 -23.03 -12.64
C LEU A 372 25.20 -24.15 -12.72
N THR A 373 25.32 -25.01 -13.73
CA THR A 373 24.42 -26.15 -13.87
C THR A 373 24.89 -27.28 -12.96
N PRO A 374 24.05 -27.78 -12.01
CA PRO A 374 24.42 -28.91 -11.17
C PRO A 374 24.73 -30.16 -12.02
N ARG A 375 25.79 -30.86 -11.69
CA ARG A 375 26.20 -32.06 -12.41
C ARG A 375 26.74 -33.10 -11.45
N TRP A 376 26.14 -34.28 -11.41
CA TRP A 376 26.66 -35.41 -10.63
C TRP A 376 28.05 -35.83 -11.09
N THR A 377 28.92 -36.10 -10.13
CA THR A 377 30.23 -36.76 -10.32
C THR A 377 30.40 -37.83 -9.26
N ASP A 378 31.18 -38.86 -9.55
CA ASP A 378 31.54 -39.95 -8.62
C ASP A 378 32.82 -39.65 -7.82
N ARG A 379 33.10 -38.36 -7.60
CA ARG A 379 34.32 -37.88 -6.98
C ARG A 379 34.39 -38.13 -5.48
N PHE A 380 33.25 -38.33 -4.85
CA PHE A 380 33.12 -38.47 -3.40
C PHE A 380 32.42 -39.78 -3.07
N ASP A 381 33.10 -40.69 -2.40
CA ASP A 381 32.59 -42.04 -2.05
C ASP A 381 31.46 -42.00 -1.01
N ASP A 382 31.37 -40.92 -0.23
CA ASP A 382 30.38 -40.68 0.82
C ASP A 382 29.15 -39.90 0.35
N VAL A 383 29.04 -39.57 -0.94
CA VAL A 383 27.93 -38.81 -1.52
C VAL A 383 27.11 -39.71 -2.46
N ALA A 384 25.87 -40.00 -2.09
CA ALA A 384 24.99 -40.76 -2.95
C ALA A 384 24.41 -39.86 -4.10
N GLN A 385 24.30 -40.42 -5.30
CA GLN A 385 23.69 -39.72 -6.44
C GLN A 385 22.26 -39.26 -6.14
N SER A 386 21.53 -40.00 -5.31
CA SER A 386 20.17 -39.66 -4.88
C SER A 386 20.10 -38.56 -3.82
N SER A 387 21.23 -38.10 -3.29
CA SER A 387 21.27 -36.99 -2.32
C SER A 387 20.81 -35.71 -3.00
N TRP A 388 19.99 -34.89 -2.30
CA TRP A 388 19.50 -33.62 -2.82
C TRP A 388 20.62 -32.64 -3.23
N TYR A 389 21.81 -32.82 -2.64
CA TYR A 389 22.99 -31.98 -2.90
C TYR A 389 24.00 -32.69 -3.86
N GLY A 390 23.76 -33.93 -4.28
CA GLY A 390 24.75 -34.72 -5.04
C GLY A 390 25.25 -34.04 -6.31
N GLY A 391 24.39 -33.35 -7.03
CA GLY A 391 24.78 -32.59 -8.23
C GLY A 391 25.49 -31.28 -7.96
N TYR A 392 25.58 -30.83 -6.71
CA TYR A 392 26.16 -29.55 -6.31
C TYR A 392 27.57 -29.68 -5.68
N LEU A 393 28.03 -30.90 -5.49
CA LEU A 393 29.39 -31.24 -5.03
C LEU A 393 30.23 -31.77 -6.21
#